data_e7f4dc05b52e2312b049a3a6ef5dba0c
#
_entry.id   e7f4dc05b52e2312b049a3a6ef5dba0c
#
_cell.length_a   1.000
_cell.length_b   1.000
_cell.length_c   1.000
_cell.angle_alpha   90.00
_cell.angle_beta   90.00
_cell.angle_gamma   90.00
#
_symmetry.space_group_name_H-M   'P 1'
#
loop_
_entity.id
_entity.type
_entity.pdbx_description
1 polymer ?
#
loop_
_entity_poly.entity_id
_entity_poly.type
_entity_poly.pdbx_seq_one_letter_code
_entity_poly.pdbx_strand_id
1 'polypeptide(L)'
;MPTTPIVSISDGPRLTVSEMVGNPLFIPTKIKELLTNVFITQTLFRNGGGNKNGLVAYRQGDPIFLDGEPEDVAEFGDIPVAAGRKGTALFAVANKKGLGVRVSKEMRDEDDIDSVNLQITQLVNTFKRSDDRVFRALTQSSAVPTMAVSAAWDTANGNPRGDIARAIEKVINAAPSIAEGGSAEEWYGFQPDTMVMNPGLLPILLDNDKFNKVYQGNVANEHIAYTGKLPGKVYDLDILGARGYPTDRIWIGQKGVTGFYSDTRPFQVTGLYPEGNGPNGGPTESFRCDATRKTAYALDQPKAGIWLTGLVTP
;
A
#
# COMPACT_ATOMS: atom_id res chain seq x y z
N MET A 1 29.42 7.14 50.19
CA MET A 1 29.10 8.19 49.19
C MET A 1 27.96 7.64 48.34
N PRO A 2 26.84 8.29 48.21
CA PRO A 2 25.80 7.84 47.30
C PRO A 2 26.31 8.04 45.87
N THR A 3 26.41 6.95 45.13
CA THR A 3 26.70 6.97 43.68
C THR A 3 25.50 7.57 42.97
N THR A 4 25.65 8.80 42.48
CA THR A 4 24.67 9.40 41.56
C THR A 4 24.52 8.50 40.34
N PRO A 5 23.32 8.05 40.00
CA PRO A 5 23.12 7.26 38.77
C PRO A 5 23.55 8.11 37.58
N ILE A 6 24.25 7.49 36.62
CA ILE A 6 24.62 8.15 35.38
C ILE A 6 23.34 8.48 34.63
N VAL A 7 22.95 9.75 34.67
CA VAL A 7 21.79 10.26 33.92
C VAL A 7 22.18 10.28 32.45
N SER A 8 21.53 9.48 31.62
CA SER A 8 21.65 9.58 30.17
C SER A 8 21.16 10.97 29.72
N ILE A 9 21.86 11.56 28.75
CA ILE A 9 21.72 12.96 28.28
C ILE A 9 20.38 13.25 27.55
N SER A 10 19.30 12.54 27.80
CA SER A 10 17.98 12.93 27.31
C SER A 10 17.26 13.70 28.42
N ASP A 11 17.22 15.01 28.27
CA ASP A 11 16.47 15.95 29.10
C ASP A 11 14.96 15.74 28.89
N GLY A 12 14.38 14.73 29.51
CA GLY A 12 12.95 14.48 29.53
C GLY A 12 12.58 13.57 30.69
N PRO A 13 11.33 13.55 31.18
CA PRO A 13 10.90 12.62 32.21
C PRO A 13 11.21 11.18 31.71
N ARG A 14 12.03 10.46 32.48
CA ARG A 14 12.35 9.06 32.22
C ARG A 14 11.08 8.26 32.32
N LEU A 15 10.57 7.81 31.18
CA LEU A 15 9.46 6.90 31.13
C LEU A 15 9.95 5.52 31.52
N THR A 16 9.47 4.97 32.62
CA THR A 16 9.81 3.62 33.08
C THR A 16 8.84 2.59 32.50
N VAL A 17 9.26 1.31 32.44
CA VAL A 17 8.36 0.22 32.01
C VAL A 17 7.19 0.08 32.99
N SER A 18 7.41 0.35 34.27
CA SER A 18 6.34 0.39 35.27
C SER A 18 5.30 1.48 34.99
N GLU A 19 5.70 2.65 34.51
CA GLU A 19 4.79 3.70 34.07
C GLU A 19 4.07 3.34 32.78
N MET A 20 4.72 2.65 31.84
CA MET A 20 4.07 2.11 30.63
C MET A 20 2.99 1.08 30.98
N VAL A 21 3.26 0.21 31.94
CA VAL A 21 2.28 -0.76 32.47
C VAL A 21 1.17 -0.07 33.26
N GLY A 22 1.51 0.95 34.04
CA GLY A 22 0.55 1.74 34.82
C GLY A 22 -0.35 2.63 33.95
N ASN A 23 0.09 3.00 32.74
CA ASN A 23 -0.72 3.74 31.77
C ASN A 23 -1.12 2.83 30.58
N PRO A 24 -2.27 2.17 30.63
CA PRO A 24 -2.66 1.17 29.64
C PRO A 24 -2.84 1.74 28.23
N LEU A 25 -2.90 3.06 28.06
CA LEU A 25 -3.06 3.73 26.75
C LEU A 25 -1.74 4.14 26.11
N PHE A 26 -0.60 4.11 26.83
CA PHE A 26 0.68 4.57 26.31
C PHE A 26 1.16 3.76 25.09
N ILE A 27 1.29 2.45 25.23
CA ILE A 27 1.72 1.54 24.15
C ILE A 27 0.73 1.58 22.97
N PRO A 28 -0.60 1.48 23.16
CA PRO A 28 -1.57 1.64 22.09
C PRO A 28 -1.45 2.93 21.31
N THR A 29 -1.26 4.06 21.99
CA THR A 29 -1.10 5.37 21.35
C THR A 29 0.16 5.40 20.49
N LYS A 30 1.29 4.97 21.02
CA LYS A 30 2.57 4.89 20.29
C LYS A 30 2.48 3.99 19.06
N ILE A 31 1.85 2.82 19.16
CA ILE A 31 1.65 1.92 18.01
C ILE A 31 0.77 2.59 16.94
N LYS A 32 -0.32 3.26 17.33
CA LYS A 32 -1.18 3.99 16.38
C LYS A 32 -0.44 5.12 15.68
N GLU A 33 0.35 5.91 16.40
CA GLU A 33 1.18 6.97 15.82
C GLU A 33 2.16 6.44 14.79
N LEU A 34 2.88 5.36 15.12
CA LEU A 34 3.84 4.70 14.23
C LEU A 34 3.18 4.07 12.99
N LEU A 35 1.89 3.72 13.04
CA LEU A 35 1.15 3.13 11.92
C LEU A 35 0.33 4.15 11.11
N THR A 36 0.27 5.41 11.56
CA THR A 36 -0.43 6.45 10.82
C THR A 36 0.21 6.66 9.45
N ASN A 37 -0.58 6.56 8.37
CA ASN A 37 -0.15 6.70 6.97
C ASN A 37 0.95 5.74 6.50
N VAL A 38 1.12 4.60 7.17
CA VAL A 38 2.17 3.62 6.86
C VAL A 38 1.66 2.47 5.98
N PHE A 39 0.36 2.21 5.98
CA PHE A 39 -0.23 1.13 5.19
C PHE A 39 -0.35 1.50 3.72
N ILE A 40 0.32 0.72 2.86
CA ILE A 40 0.31 0.93 1.41
C ILE A 40 -1.09 0.76 0.81
N THR A 41 -1.88 -0.18 1.34
CA THR A 41 -3.27 -0.38 0.90
C THR A 41 -4.13 0.85 1.18
N GLN A 42 -3.95 1.53 2.32
CA GLN A 42 -4.69 2.75 2.63
C GLN A 42 -4.22 3.96 1.82
N THR A 43 -2.97 3.95 1.39
CA THR A 43 -2.41 5.01 0.56
C THR A 43 -2.88 4.90 -0.90
N LEU A 44 -2.97 3.67 -1.41
CA LEU A 44 -3.25 3.41 -2.84
C LEU A 44 -4.72 3.10 -3.12
N PHE A 45 -5.43 2.48 -2.19
CA PHE A 45 -6.84 2.16 -2.33
C PHE A 45 -7.73 3.22 -1.68
N ARG A 46 -8.92 3.42 -2.23
CA ARG A 46 -9.91 4.29 -1.61
C ARG A 46 -10.55 3.64 -0.39
N ASN A 47 -11.03 4.45 0.53
CA ASN A 47 -11.85 3.99 1.63
C ASN A 47 -13.29 3.74 1.15
N GLY A 48 -13.71 2.49 1.14
CA GLY A 48 -15.07 2.05 0.78
C GLY A 48 -16.08 2.16 1.93
N GLY A 49 -15.71 2.80 3.05
CA GLY A 49 -16.55 2.90 4.23
C GLY A 49 -16.48 1.67 5.15
N GLY A 50 -17.23 1.73 6.24
CA GLY A 50 -17.34 0.62 7.20
C GLY A 50 -18.40 -0.41 6.76
N ASN A 51 -18.17 -1.68 7.04
CA ASN A 51 -19.17 -2.72 6.88
C ASN A 51 -19.46 -3.42 8.22
N LYS A 52 -20.71 -3.82 8.47
CA LYS A 52 -21.10 -4.48 9.72
C LYS A 52 -21.00 -6.01 9.66
N ASN A 53 -21.18 -6.60 8.47
CA ASN A 53 -21.33 -8.04 8.30
C ASN A 53 -20.03 -8.75 7.89
N GLY A 54 -18.96 -7.99 7.60
CA GLY A 54 -17.69 -8.58 7.12
C GLY A 54 -17.76 -9.09 5.68
N LEU A 55 -18.81 -8.78 4.92
CA LEU A 55 -18.99 -9.09 3.51
C LEU A 55 -19.34 -7.80 2.76
N VAL A 56 -18.64 -7.54 1.65
CA VAL A 56 -18.88 -6.40 0.79
C VAL A 56 -19.15 -6.89 -0.62
N ALA A 57 -20.33 -6.59 -1.15
CA ALA A 57 -20.66 -6.81 -2.55
C ALA A 57 -20.16 -5.61 -3.37
N TYR A 58 -19.50 -5.86 -4.48
CA TYR A 58 -19.00 -4.83 -5.38
C TYR A 58 -19.10 -5.28 -6.84
N ARG A 59 -18.92 -4.34 -7.77
CA ARG A 59 -18.83 -4.64 -9.19
C ARG A 59 -17.43 -4.36 -9.66
N GLN A 60 -16.96 -5.19 -10.59
CA GLN A 60 -15.63 -5.07 -11.15
C GLN A 60 -15.73 -4.67 -12.61
N GLY A 61 -14.99 -3.62 -12.99
CA GLY A 61 -14.91 -3.17 -14.38
C GLY A 61 -16.21 -2.53 -14.89
N ASP A 62 -16.88 -1.70 -14.05
CA ASP A 62 -18.08 -0.96 -14.51
C ASP A 62 -17.70 -0.07 -15.69
N PRO A 63 -18.35 -0.26 -16.89
CA PRO A 63 -18.16 0.62 -18.04
C PRO A 63 -18.71 2.03 -17.74
N ILE A 64 -18.13 3.04 -18.39
CA ILE A 64 -18.57 4.44 -18.23
C ILE A 64 -19.57 4.87 -19.33
N PHE A 65 -19.76 4.03 -20.34
CA PHE A 65 -20.66 4.31 -21.46
C PHE A 65 -21.94 3.47 -21.37
N LEU A 66 -23.04 4.01 -21.92
CA LEU A 66 -24.30 3.29 -22.08
C LEU A 66 -24.19 2.26 -23.23
N ASP A 67 -25.17 1.37 -23.29
CA ASP A 67 -25.30 0.40 -24.39
C ASP A 67 -26.10 0.99 -25.55
N GLY A 68 -25.54 2.01 -26.20
CA GLY A 68 -26.16 2.71 -27.33
C GLY A 68 -25.54 4.07 -27.55
N GLU A 69 -25.66 4.55 -28.77
CA GLU A 69 -25.16 5.83 -29.22
C GLU A 69 -26.31 6.85 -29.35
N PRO A 70 -26.02 8.16 -29.22
CA PRO A 70 -26.97 9.18 -29.55
C PRO A 70 -27.34 9.13 -31.07
N GLU A 71 -28.62 9.13 -31.38
CA GLU A 71 -29.12 9.13 -32.77
C GLU A 71 -29.73 10.47 -33.13
N ASP A 72 -29.69 10.82 -34.41
CA ASP A 72 -30.37 11.99 -34.93
C ASP A 72 -31.90 11.75 -34.91
N VAL A 73 -32.62 12.56 -34.14
CA VAL A 73 -34.09 12.44 -33.98
C VAL A 73 -34.80 13.52 -34.76
N ALA A 74 -35.73 13.11 -35.62
CA ALA A 74 -36.56 14.04 -36.35
C ALA A 74 -37.51 14.81 -35.41
N GLU A 75 -38.03 15.97 -35.89
CA GLU A 75 -39.06 16.73 -35.15
C GLU A 75 -40.27 15.84 -34.86
N PHE A 76 -40.68 15.75 -33.59
CA PHE A 76 -41.71 14.84 -33.06
C PHE A 76 -41.35 13.32 -33.11
N GLY A 77 -40.09 12.93 -33.40
CA GLY A 77 -39.66 11.55 -33.33
C GLY A 77 -39.42 11.09 -31.89
N ASP A 78 -39.54 9.79 -31.64
CA ASP A 78 -39.25 9.19 -30.36
C ASP A 78 -37.74 9.25 -30.07
N ILE A 79 -37.38 9.67 -28.85
CA ILE A 79 -35.99 9.68 -28.39
C ILE A 79 -35.57 8.24 -27.99
N PRO A 80 -34.49 7.67 -28.56
CA PRO A 80 -34.03 6.34 -28.24
C PRO A 80 -33.57 6.26 -26.77
N VAL A 81 -33.81 5.11 -26.13
CA VAL A 81 -33.44 4.86 -24.75
C VAL A 81 -32.39 3.77 -24.70
N ALA A 82 -31.19 4.07 -24.21
CA ALA A 82 -30.10 3.13 -24.01
C ALA A 82 -30.10 2.57 -22.59
N ALA A 83 -29.68 1.32 -22.43
CA ALA A 83 -29.54 0.66 -21.13
C ALA A 83 -28.16 0.91 -20.51
N GLY A 84 -28.12 1.06 -19.20
CA GLY A 84 -26.86 1.11 -18.46
C GLY A 84 -26.24 -0.29 -18.31
N ARG A 85 -24.96 -0.43 -18.67
CA ARG A 85 -24.19 -1.65 -18.46
C ARG A 85 -23.55 -1.68 -17.08
N LYS A 86 -23.34 -2.88 -16.56
CA LYS A 86 -22.78 -3.10 -15.21
C LYS A 86 -21.71 -4.15 -15.27
N GLY A 87 -20.61 -3.92 -14.57
CA GLY A 87 -19.53 -4.89 -14.43
C GLY A 87 -19.93 -6.14 -13.63
N THR A 88 -19.03 -7.11 -13.56
CA THR A 88 -19.24 -8.37 -12.88
C THR A 88 -19.44 -8.17 -11.37
N ALA A 89 -20.51 -8.73 -10.82
CA ALA A 89 -20.78 -8.69 -9.38
C ALA A 89 -19.88 -9.69 -8.64
N LEU A 90 -19.12 -9.20 -7.67
CA LEU A 90 -18.20 -9.98 -6.84
C LEU A 90 -18.40 -9.67 -5.36
N PHE A 91 -17.83 -10.51 -4.51
CA PHE A 91 -17.89 -10.35 -3.06
C PHE A 91 -16.48 -10.35 -2.46
N ALA A 92 -16.24 -9.44 -1.54
CA ALA A 92 -15.02 -9.40 -0.73
C ALA A 92 -15.35 -9.73 0.73
N VAL A 93 -14.57 -10.63 1.32
CA VAL A 93 -14.73 -11.05 2.72
C VAL A 93 -13.69 -10.36 3.58
N ALA A 94 -14.13 -9.81 4.72
CA ALA A 94 -13.24 -9.19 5.68
C ALA A 94 -12.56 -10.24 6.56
N ASN A 95 -11.24 -10.31 6.46
CA ASN A 95 -10.41 -11.19 7.27
C ASN A 95 -9.88 -10.48 8.51
N LYS A 96 -9.99 -11.14 9.68
CA LYS A 96 -9.40 -10.63 10.92
C LYS A 96 -7.91 -10.98 10.95
N LYS A 97 -7.08 -9.95 11.14
CA LYS A 97 -5.66 -10.09 11.43
C LYS A 97 -5.38 -9.58 12.84
N GLY A 98 -4.53 -10.25 13.56
CA GLY A 98 -4.15 -9.87 14.91
C GLY A 98 -2.77 -10.39 15.26
N LEU A 99 -2.06 -9.62 16.07
CA LEU A 99 -0.77 -9.97 16.65
C LEU A 99 -0.61 -9.21 17.95
N GLY A 100 -0.06 -9.85 18.98
CA GLY A 100 0.19 -9.24 20.27
C GLY A 100 1.68 -9.25 20.64
N VAL A 101 2.02 -8.39 21.56
CA VAL A 101 3.32 -8.34 22.24
C VAL A 101 3.14 -8.63 23.71
N ARG A 102 4.16 -9.20 24.34
CA ARG A 102 4.20 -9.50 25.77
C ARG A 102 5.28 -8.67 26.46
N VAL A 103 4.95 -8.18 27.64
CA VAL A 103 5.91 -7.56 28.56
C VAL A 103 5.98 -8.45 29.79
N SER A 104 7.15 -9.03 30.07
CA SER A 104 7.35 -9.88 31.25
C SER A 104 7.50 -9.01 32.52
N LYS A 105 7.35 -9.65 33.67
CA LYS A 105 7.59 -9.02 34.96
C LYS A 105 9.05 -8.60 35.09
N GLU A 106 9.98 -9.43 34.60
CA GLU A 106 11.43 -9.15 34.62
C GLU A 106 11.73 -7.87 33.84
N MET A 107 11.19 -7.70 32.63
CA MET A 107 11.34 -6.46 31.83
C MET A 107 10.85 -5.23 32.59
N ARG A 108 9.79 -5.40 33.39
CA ARG A 108 9.26 -4.33 34.25
C ARG A 108 10.16 -4.04 35.43
N ASP A 109 10.63 -5.07 36.13
CA ASP A 109 11.39 -4.96 37.35
C ASP A 109 12.84 -4.48 37.07
N GLU A 110 13.39 -4.84 35.89
CA GLU A 110 14.71 -4.39 35.40
C GLU A 110 14.64 -3.08 34.60
N ASP A 111 13.44 -2.55 34.36
CA ASP A 111 13.17 -1.34 33.58
C ASP A 111 13.75 -1.41 32.15
N ASP A 112 13.61 -2.59 31.48
CA ASP A 112 14.11 -2.82 30.13
C ASP A 112 13.21 -2.19 29.06
N ILE A 113 13.29 -0.86 28.96
CA ILE A 113 12.53 -0.03 28.00
C ILE A 113 12.93 -0.37 26.55
N ASP A 114 14.19 -0.73 26.31
CA ASP A 114 14.70 -0.97 24.98
C ASP A 114 14.07 -2.22 24.36
N SER A 115 13.94 -3.30 25.12
CA SER A 115 13.26 -4.53 24.67
C SER A 115 11.77 -4.28 24.39
N VAL A 116 11.07 -3.50 25.20
CA VAL A 116 9.66 -3.15 24.98
C VAL A 116 9.51 -2.31 23.69
N ASN A 117 10.33 -1.29 23.50
CA ASN A 117 10.34 -0.46 22.30
C ASN A 117 10.67 -1.26 21.04
N LEU A 118 11.63 -2.21 21.14
CA LEU A 118 11.98 -3.11 20.05
C LEU A 118 10.79 -3.98 19.66
N GLN A 119 10.09 -4.60 20.62
CA GLN A 119 8.89 -5.40 20.36
C GLN A 119 7.78 -4.59 19.70
N ILE A 120 7.55 -3.35 20.13
CA ILE A 120 6.58 -2.43 19.51
C ILE A 120 6.96 -2.16 18.06
N THR A 121 8.23 -1.87 17.78
CA THR A 121 8.73 -1.62 16.42
C THR A 121 8.60 -2.86 15.53
N GLN A 122 8.90 -4.04 16.06
CA GLN A 122 8.74 -5.32 15.36
C GLN A 122 7.27 -5.61 15.04
N LEU A 123 6.35 -5.33 15.97
CA LEU A 123 4.91 -5.46 15.76
C LEU A 123 4.44 -4.56 14.60
N VAL A 124 4.80 -3.28 14.62
CA VAL A 124 4.49 -2.30 13.57
C VAL A 124 5.00 -2.76 12.20
N ASN A 125 6.28 -3.17 12.13
CA ASN A 125 6.90 -3.63 10.89
C ASN A 125 6.25 -4.93 10.37
N THR A 126 5.78 -5.81 11.27
CA THR A 126 5.07 -7.04 10.89
C THR A 126 3.70 -6.74 10.30
N PHE A 127 2.95 -5.80 10.87
CA PHE A 127 1.67 -5.35 10.30
C PHE A 127 1.87 -4.69 8.94
N LYS A 128 2.87 -3.80 8.79
CA LYS A 128 3.23 -3.18 7.52
C LYS A 128 3.53 -4.23 6.44
N ARG A 129 4.40 -5.19 6.75
CA ARG A 129 4.73 -6.29 5.84
C ARG A 129 3.50 -7.14 5.47
N SER A 130 2.57 -7.34 6.42
CA SER A 130 1.32 -8.05 6.16
C SER A 130 0.40 -7.27 5.21
N ASP A 131 0.36 -5.95 5.31
CA ASP A 131 -0.41 -5.08 4.42
C ASP A 131 0.20 -5.06 3.00
N ASP A 132 1.51 -4.93 2.88
CA ASP A 132 2.23 -5.02 1.60
C ASP A 132 1.96 -6.35 0.87
N ARG A 133 1.88 -7.47 1.60
CA ARG A 133 1.52 -8.77 1.03
C ARG A 133 0.09 -8.82 0.50
N VAL A 134 -0.86 -8.20 1.20
CA VAL A 134 -2.25 -8.11 0.74
C VAL A 134 -2.34 -7.31 -0.55
N PHE A 135 -1.70 -6.14 -0.59
CA PHE A 135 -1.67 -5.32 -1.80
C PHE A 135 -1.11 -6.10 -2.99
N ARG A 136 0.04 -6.74 -2.82
CA ARG A 136 0.65 -7.55 -3.89
C ARG A 136 -0.24 -8.72 -4.33
N ALA A 137 -0.82 -9.45 -3.39
CA ALA A 137 -1.68 -10.59 -3.71
C ALA A 137 -2.91 -10.17 -4.51
N LEU A 138 -3.51 -9.02 -4.17
CA LEU A 138 -4.64 -8.47 -4.91
C LEU A 138 -4.23 -7.96 -6.30
N THR A 139 -3.20 -7.14 -6.39
CA THR A 139 -2.77 -6.53 -7.66
C THR A 139 -2.08 -7.52 -8.60
N GLN A 140 -1.57 -8.64 -8.11
CA GLN A 140 -1.04 -9.75 -8.93
C GLN A 140 -2.12 -10.73 -9.40
N SER A 141 -3.40 -10.43 -9.14
CA SER A 141 -4.49 -11.25 -9.68
C SER A 141 -4.53 -11.17 -11.21
N SER A 142 -5.11 -12.21 -11.85
CA SER A 142 -5.24 -12.28 -13.32
C SER A 142 -6.06 -11.14 -13.92
N ALA A 143 -6.84 -10.44 -13.11
CA ALA A 143 -7.65 -9.29 -13.55
C ALA A 143 -6.79 -8.03 -13.81
N VAL A 144 -5.61 -7.92 -13.20
CA VAL A 144 -4.70 -6.79 -13.39
C VAL A 144 -3.76 -7.05 -14.58
N PRO A 145 -3.69 -6.13 -15.55
CA PRO A 145 -2.80 -6.27 -16.69
C PRO A 145 -1.34 -6.40 -16.30
N THR A 146 -0.58 -7.19 -17.07
CA THR A 146 0.87 -7.28 -16.96
C THR A 146 1.52 -6.95 -18.31
N MET A 147 2.71 -6.37 -18.28
CA MET A 147 3.51 -6.09 -19.46
C MET A 147 4.98 -6.41 -19.17
N ALA A 148 5.61 -7.18 -20.04
CA ALA A 148 7.05 -7.38 -19.98
C ALA A 148 7.78 -6.14 -20.52
N VAL A 149 8.94 -5.80 -19.92
CA VAL A 149 9.82 -4.77 -20.48
C VAL A 149 10.44 -5.23 -21.80
N SER A 150 10.91 -4.28 -22.59
CA SER A 150 11.56 -4.57 -23.88
C SER A 150 12.88 -5.32 -23.73
N ALA A 151 13.65 -4.96 -22.73
CA ALA A 151 14.88 -5.61 -22.30
C ALA A 151 15.11 -5.28 -20.83
N ALA A 152 15.77 -6.16 -20.08
CA ALA A 152 16.06 -5.93 -18.67
C ALA A 152 16.87 -4.62 -18.48
N TRP A 153 16.54 -3.87 -17.45
CA TRP A 153 17.08 -2.52 -17.23
C TRP A 153 18.54 -2.49 -16.80
N ASP A 154 19.05 -3.61 -16.31
CA ASP A 154 20.46 -3.85 -15.99
C ASP A 154 21.30 -4.20 -17.22
N THR A 155 20.73 -4.19 -18.43
CA THR A 155 21.42 -4.46 -19.68
C THR A 155 21.56 -3.20 -20.52
N ALA A 156 22.54 -3.17 -21.45
CA ALA A 156 22.77 -2.05 -22.38
C ALA A 156 21.56 -1.71 -23.25
N ASN A 157 20.70 -2.70 -23.53
CA ASN A 157 19.48 -2.51 -24.32
C ASN A 157 18.29 -2.05 -23.48
N GLY A 158 18.38 -2.11 -22.15
CA GLY A 158 17.33 -1.67 -21.23
C GLY A 158 16.88 -0.23 -21.52
N ASN A 159 15.56 -0.01 -21.50
CA ASN A 159 14.99 1.33 -21.70
C ASN A 159 13.90 1.63 -20.67
N PRO A 160 14.27 1.89 -19.42
CA PRO A 160 13.32 2.12 -18.32
C PRO A 160 12.27 3.18 -18.66
N ARG A 161 12.73 4.28 -19.26
CA ARG A 161 11.85 5.39 -19.62
C ARG A 161 10.80 5.02 -20.66
N GLY A 162 11.20 4.34 -21.72
CA GLY A 162 10.28 3.90 -22.78
C GLY A 162 9.30 2.83 -22.29
N ASP A 163 9.74 1.96 -21.36
CA ASP A 163 8.88 0.92 -20.78
C ASP A 163 7.83 1.54 -19.84
N ILE A 164 8.22 2.51 -19.00
CA ILE A 164 7.28 3.26 -18.13
C ILE A 164 6.27 4.03 -19.00
N ALA A 165 6.72 4.72 -20.05
CA ALA A 165 5.82 5.45 -20.95
C ALA A 165 4.78 4.53 -21.61
N ARG A 166 5.18 3.34 -22.08
CA ARG A 166 4.26 2.34 -22.65
C ARG A 166 3.29 1.77 -21.62
N ALA A 167 3.73 1.62 -20.36
CA ALA A 167 2.84 1.19 -19.30
C ALA A 167 1.77 2.25 -18.99
N ILE A 168 2.16 3.51 -18.94
CA ILE A 168 1.23 4.65 -18.78
C ILE A 168 0.22 4.67 -19.92
N GLU A 169 0.70 4.60 -21.18
CA GLU A 169 -0.15 4.53 -22.37
C GLU A 169 -1.17 3.39 -22.28
N LYS A 170 -0.73 2.20 -21.86
CA LYS A 170 -1.60 1.02 -21.72
C LYS A 170 -2.68 1.20 -20.65
N VAL A 171 -2.41 1.93 -19.58
CA VAL A 171 -3.41 2.26 -18.54
C VAL A 171 -4.39 3.32 -19.05
N ILE A 172 -3.90 4.36 -19.73
CA ILE A 172 -4.75 5.43 -20.28
C ILE A 172 -5.71 4.87 -21.34
N ASN A 173 -5.21 3.99 -22.22
CA ASN A 173 -5.97 3.35 -23.28
C ASN A 173 -6.71 2.07 -22.82
N ALA A 174 -6.83 1.84 -21.51
CA ALA A 174 -7.58 0.69 -21.02
C ALA A 174 -9.06 0.80 -21.36
N ALA A 175 -9.61 -0.27 -21.92
CA ALA A 175 -10.97 -0.34 -22.40
C ALA A 175 -11.69 -1.59 -21.84
N PRO A 176 -13.03 -1.61 -21.81
CA PRO A 176 -13.80 -2.83 -21.61
C PRO A 176 -13.44 -3.86 -22.68
N SER A 177 -13.42 -5.12 -22.32
CA SER A 177 -13.20 -6.18 -23.34
C SER A 177 -14.45 -6.38 -24.18
N ILE A 178 -14.28 -6.78 -25.44
CA ILE A 178 -15.40 -7.12 -26.33
C ILE A 178 -16.26 -8.24 -25.73
N ALA A 179 -15.63 -9.18 -25.00
CA ALA A 179 -16.34 -10.25 -24.30
C ALA A 179 -17.22 -9.73 -23.13
N GLU A 180 -16.91 -8.56 -22.59
CA GLU A 180 -17.69 -7.85 -21.57
C GLU A 180 -18.71 -6.89 -22.20
N GLY A 181 -18.93 -6.95 -23.52
CA GLY A 181 -19.84 -6.08 -24.25
C GLY A 181 -19.26 -4.71 -24.57
N GLY A 182 -17.94 -4.53 -24.50
CA GLY A 182 -17.26 -3.30 -24.88
C GLY A 182 -17.19 -3.10 -26.39
N SER A 183 -17.13 -1.84 -26.83
CA SER A 183 -16.84 -1.44 -28.21
C SER A 183 -15.37 -1.02 -28.35
N ALA A 184 -14.88 -0.98 -29.58
CA ALA A 184 -13.51 -0.55 -29.85
C ALA A 184 -13.25 0.94 -29.57
N GLU A 185 -14.31 1.72 -29.46
CA GLU A 185 -14.27 3.17 -29.22
C GLU A 185 -14.47 3.56 -27.75
N GLU A 186 -14.65 2.58 -26.86
CA GLU A 186 -14.83 2.80 -25.45
C GLU A 186 -13.50 2.81 -24.70
N TRP A 187 -13.44 3.57 -23.62
CA TRP A 187 -12.31 3.64 -22.69
C TRP A 187 -12.82 3.82 -21.24
N TYR A 188 -11.94 3.59 -20.26
CA TYR A 188 -12.24 3.82 -18.84
C TYR A 188 -11.84 5.22 -18.35
N GLY A 189 -10.95 5.93 -19.06
CA GLY A 189 -10.47 7.26 -18.68
C GLY A 189 -9.50 7.28 -17.50
N PHE A 190 -8.76 6.19 -17.26
CA PHE A 190 -7.79 6.13 -16.16
C PHE A 190 -6.58 7.03 -16.44
N GLN A 191 -6.07 7.65 -15.36
CA GLN A 191 -4.87 8.48 -15.39
C GLN A 191 -3.91 8.00 -14.29
N PRO A 192 -2.88 7.21 -14.62
CA PRO A 192 -1.93 6.75 -13.63
C PRO A 192 -1.16 7.91 -13.04
N ASP A 193 -1.05 7.95 -11.72
CA ASP A 193 -0.41 8.98 -10.93
C ASP A 193 0.64 8.43 -9.95
N THR A 194 0.73 7.11 -9.81
CA THR A 194 1.56 6.48 -8.80
C THR A 194 2.32 5.28 -9.36
N MET A 195 3.58 5.17 -8.97
CA MET A 195 4.46 4.03 -9.24
C MET A 195 4.97 3.43 -7.93
N VAL A 196 4.79 2.12 -7.75
CA VAL A 196 5.30 1.38 -6.58
C VAL A 196 6.45 0.49 -7.01
N MET A 197 7.60 0.67 -6.37
CA MET A 197 8.81 -0.08 -6.70
C MET A 197 9.61 -0.48 -5.46
N ASN A 198 10.47 -1.49 -5.61
CA ASN A 198 11.48 -1.80 -4.60
C ASN A 198 12.58 -0.73 -4.66
N PRO A 199 12.96 -0.11 -3.53
CA PRO A 199 14.07 0.85 -3.50
C PRO A 199 15.41 0.28 -4.01
N GLY A 200 15.58 -1.06 -3.99
CA GLY A 200 16.75 -1.72 -4.56
C GLY A 200 16.89 -1.59 -6.09
N LEU A 201 15.83 -1.17 -6.80
CA LEU A 201 15.89 -0.85 -8.23
C LEU A 201 16.54 0.53 -8.50
N LEU A 202 16.67 1.38 -7.49
CA LEU A 202 17.24 2.72 -7.65
C LEU A 202 18.65 2.72 -8.27
N PRO A 203 19.63 1.93 -7.79
CA PRO A 203 20.94 1.88 -8.40
C PRO A 203 20.90 1.50 -9.88
N ILE A 204 20.05 0.55 -10.25
CA ILE A 204 19.89 0.08 -11.63
C ILE A 204 19.35 1.19 -12.54
N LEU A 205 18.36 1.95 -12.03
CA LEU A 205 17.84 3.11 -12.77
C LEU A 205 18.89 4.21 -12.94
N LEU A 206 19.71 4.46 -11.91
CA LEU A 206 20.77 5.47 -11.94
C LEU A 206 21.95 5.07 -12.81
N ASP A 207 22.21 3.77 -12.99
CA ASP A 207 23.27 3.25 -13.87
C ASP A 207 22.84 3.23 -15.35
N ASN A 208 21.53 3.31 -15.62
CA ASN A 208 21.04 3.22 -16.99
C ASN A 208 21.17 4.55 -17.76
N ASP A 209 22.01 4.56 -18.79
CA ASP A 209 22.29 5.74 -19.63
C ASP A 209 21.05 6.36 -20.25
N LYS A 210 20.07 5.55 -20.69
CA LYS A 210 18.85 6.06 -21.34
C LYS A 210 17.91 6.74 -20.35
N PHE A 211 17.97 6.35 -19.07
CA PHE A 211 17.26 7.03 -18.01
C PHE A 211 17.94 8.35 -17.67
N ASN A 212 19.27 8.36 -17.54
CA ASN A 212 20.05 9.53 -17.14
C ASN A 212 20.10 10.63 -18.20
N LYS A 213 20.22 10.30 -19.48
CA LYS A 213 20.37 11.28 -20.58
C LYS A 213 19.30 12.36 -20.64
N VAL A 214 18.12 12.11 -20.09
CA VAL A 214 16.98 13.04 -20.11
C VAL A 214 17.02 14.02 -18.94
N TYR A 215 17.63 13.61 -17.83
CA TYR A 215 17.79 14.47 -16.66
C TYR A 215 19.06 15.32 -16.73
N GLN A 216 19.84 15.25 -17.81
CA GLN A 216 21.03 16.09 -18.05
C GLN A 216 20.69 17.50 -18.58
N GLY A 217 19.41 17.92 -18.52
CA GLY A 217 19.02 19.28 -18.89
C GLY A 217 19.60 20.33 -17.92
N ASN A 218 20.46 21.18 -18.43
CA ASN A 218 20.90 22.52 -18.01
C ASN A 218 21.16 22.86 -16.53
N VAL A 219 21.05 21.99 -15.56
CA VAL A 219 21.33 22.27 -14.14
C VAL A 219 22.38 21.29 -13.63
N ALA A 220 23.64 21.61 -13.83
CA ALA A 220 24.80 20.80 -13.41
C ALA A 220 24.86 20.51 -11.89
N ASN A 221 24.05 21.15 -11.07
CA ASN A 221 24.09 21.05 -9.61
C ASN A 221 23.13 20.04 -9.02
N GLU A 222 22.19 19.47 -9.79
CA GLU A 222 21.19 18.50 -9.31
C GLU A 222 21.22 17.17 -10.08
N HIS A 223 22.38 16.78 -10.54
CA HIS A 223 22.52 15.53 -11.28
C HIS A 223 22.13 14.35 -10.36
N ILE A 224 21.10 13.59 -10.74
CA ILE A 224 20.61 12.41 -10.00
C ILE A 224 21.76 11.43 -9.72
N ALA A 225 22.68 11.25 -10.68
CA ALA A 225 23.86 10.41 -10.55
C ALA A 225 24.78 10.82 -9.39
N TYR A 226 24.87 12.12 -9.08
CA TYR A 226 25.69 12.62 -7.97
C TYR A 226 24.95 12.65 -6.64
N THR A 227 23.64 12.90 -6.65
CA THR A 227 22.85 12.98 -5.41
C THR A 227 22.37 11.63 -4.92
N GLY A 228 22.31 10.62 -5.80
CA GLY A 228 21.78 9.28 -5.48
C GLY A 228 20.31 9.26 -5.08
N LYS A 229 19.58 10.35 -5.33
CA LYS A 229 18.15 10.47 -5.02
C LYS A 229 17.34 10.39 -6.30
N LEU A 230 16.30 9.55 -6.29
CA LEU A 230 15.26 9.61 -7.33
C LEU A 230 14.56 10.98 -7.28
N PRO A 231 14.21 11.54 -8.44
CA PRO A 231 13.28 12.65 -8.47
C PRO A 231 11.96 12.19 -7.81
N GLY A 232 11.27 13.09 -7.13
CA GLY A 232 9.99 12.77 -6.48
C GLY A 232 8.94 12.27 -7.46
N LYS A 233 9.07 12.67 -8.73
CA LYS A 233 8.15 12.28 -9.82
C LYS A 233 8.92 11.88 -11.07
N VAL A 234 8.42 10.85 -11.74
CA VAL A 234 8.84 10.43 -13.10
C VAL A 234 7.59 10.36 -13.97
N TYR A 235 7.52 11.11 -15.07
CA TYR A 235 6.30 11.26 -15.89
C TYR A 235 5.05 11.64 -15.08
N ASP A 236 5.21 12.49 -14.10
CA ASP A 236 4.17 12.90 -13.12
C ASP A 236 3.68 11.79 -12.18
N LEU A 237 4.32 10.63 -12.19
CA LEU A 237 4.05 9.54 -11.26
C LEU A 237 4.76 9.78 -9.93
N ASP A 238 4.02 9.74 -8.83
CA ASP A 238 4.57 9.73 -7.48
C ASP A 238 5.23 8.37 -7.20
N ILE A 239 6.48 8.36 -6.75
CA ILE A 239 7.23 7.14 -6.51
C ILE A 239 7.08 6.70 -5.06
N LEU A 240 6.50 5.52 -4.85
CA LEU A 240 6.38 4.88 -3.55
C LEU A 240 7.37 3.71 -3.43
N GLY A 241 8.31 3.84 -2.50
CA GLY A 241 9.28 2.78 -2.20
C GLY A 241 8.69 1.74 -1.26
N ALA A 242 8.56 0.49 -1.71
CA ALA A 242 8.11 -0.64 -0.90
C ALA A 242 9.16 -1.76 -0.89
N ARG A 243 9.91 -1.89 0.21
CA ARG A 243 10.99 -2.90 0.34
C ARG A 243 10.50 -4.35 0.24
N GLY A 244 9.22 -4.60 0.51
CA GLY A 244 8.62 -5.92 0.39
C GLY A 244 8.32 -6.33 -1.05
N TYR A 245 8.53 -5.46 -2.04
CA TYR A 245 8.29 -5.77 -3.46
C TYR A 245 9.50 -6.49 -4.07
N PRO A 246 9.26 -7.41 -5.04
CA PRO A 246 10.33 -7.98 -5.84
C PRO A 246 11.08 -6.91 -6.63
N THR A 247 12.34 -7.15 -6.95
CA THR A 247 13.16 -6.26 -7.78
C THR A 247 12.94 -6.47 -9.27
N ASP A 248 12.26 -7.54 -9.67
CA ASP A 248 11.97 -7.90 -11.07
C ASP A 248 10.76 -7.19 -11.66
N ARG A 249 10.00 -6.43 -10.86
CA ARG A 249 8.74 -5.79 -11.30
C ARG A 249 8.41 -4.51 -10.55
N ILE A 250 7.66 -3.63 -11.22
CA ILE A 250 7.06 -2.43 -10.64
C ILE A 250 5.56 -2.39 -10.95
N TRP A 251 4.79 -1.75 -10.07
CA TRP A 251 3.38 -1.49 -10.29
C TRP A 251 3.17 0.00 -10.63
N ILE A 252 2.39 0.29 -11.66
CA ILE A 252 1.98 1.64 -12.07
C ILE A 252 0.47 1.68 -12.10
N GLY A 253 -0.15 2.70 -11.52
CA GLY A 253 -1.60 2.80 -11.51
C GLY A 253 -2.11 4.11 -10.95
N GLN A 254 -3.43 4.23 -10.92
CA GLN A 254 -4.14 5.39 -10.38
C GLN A 254 -4.51 5.17 -8.93
N LYS A 255 -4.09 6.10 -8.08
CA LYS A 255 -4.40 6.09 -6.64
C LYS A 255 -5.90 6.25 -6.42
N GLY A 256 -6.46 5.44 -5.52
CA GLY A 256 -7.87 5.51 -5.13
C GLY A 256 -8.87 4.96 -6.15
N VAL A 257 -8.41 4.50 -7.32
CA VAL A 257 -9.29 3.97 -8.39
C VAL A 257 -9.15 2.46 -8.54
N THR A 258 -7.94 1.92 -8.48
CA THR A 258 -7.68 0.49 -8.71
C THR A 258 -8.45 -0.43 -7.76
N GLY A 259 -8.68 0.01 -6.52
CA GLY A 259 -9.38 -0.80 -5.53
C GLY A 259 -9.82 0.00 -4.31
N PHE A 260 -10.49 -0.71 -3.41
CA PHE A 260 -10.94 -0.13 -2.15
C PHE A 260 -10.69 -1.08 -0.98
N TYR A 261 -10.67 -0.52 0.22
CA TYR A 261 -10.71 -1.26 1.47
C TYR A 261 -11.96 -0.86 2.28
N SER A 262 -12.54 -1.82 3.00
CA SER A 262 -13.70 -1.60 3.87
C SER A 262 -13.45 -2.24 5.23
N ASP A 263 -13.47 -1.43 6.27
CA ASP A 263 -13.19 -1.89 7.63
C ASP A 263 -14.47 -2.35 8.34
N THR A 264 -14.53 -3.64 8.71
CA THR A 264 -15.51 -4.13 9.69
C THR A 264 -15.09 -3.73 11.09
N ARG A 265 -13.78 -3.78 11.33
CA ARG A 265 -13.13 -3.29 12.54
C ARG A 265 -11.85 -2.58 12.13
N PRO A 266 -11.76 -1.27 12.31
CA PRO A 266 -10.54 -0.52 12.03
C PRO A 266 -9.39 -1.03 12.91
N PHE A 267 -8.18 -0.62 12.62
CA PHE A 267 -7.02 -0.99 13.42
C PHE A 267 -7.20 -0.53 14.87
N GLN A 268 -7.16 -1.50 15.77
CA GLN A 268 -7.34 -1.29 17.21
C GLN A 268 -6.21 -1.97 17.95
N VAL A 269 -5.76 -1.32 19.02
CA VAL A 269 -4.77 -1.85 19.95
C VAL A 269 -5.40 -1.84 21.34
N THR A 270 -5.33 -2.99 22.03
CA THR A 270 -5.81 -3.08 23.41
C THR A 270 -4.86 -2.35 24.34
N GLY A 271 -5.35 -1.89 25.48
CA GLY A 271 -4.47 -1.52 26.59
C GLY A 271 -3.61 -2.71 27.02
N LEU A 272 -2.55 -2.43 27.74
CA LEU A 272 -1.76 -3.49 28.37
C LEU A 272 -2.61 -4.13 29.49
N TYR A 273 -2.77 -5.45 29.44
CA TYR A 273 -3.55 -6.19 30.43
C TYR A 273 -2.77 -7.43 30.90
N PRO A 274 -2.98 -7.88 32.14
CA PRO A 274 -2.36 -9.10 32.65
C PRO A 274 -2.88 -10.32 31.85
N GLU A 275 -2.00 -11.25 31.48
CA GLU A 275 -2.35 -12.41 30.66
C GLU A 275 -3.09 -13.51 31.48
N GLY A 276 -3.07 -13.42 32.80
CA GLY A 276 -3.76 -14.34 33.68
C GLY A 276 -4.38 -13.66 34.92
N ASN A 277 -5.02 -14.47 35.75
CA ASN A 277 -5.62 -13.98 36.99
C ASN A 277 -4.52 -13.69 38.04
N GLY A 278 -4.43 -12.47 38.45
CA GLY A 278 -3.48 -12.00 39.49
C GLY A 278 -2.83 -10.68 39.16
N PRO A 279 -2.26 -10.00 40.16
CA PRO A 279 -1.70 -8.65 39.99
C PRO A 279 -0.43 -8.62 39.11
N ASN A 280 0.25 -9.75 38.97
CA ASN A 280 1.50 -9.87 38.20
C ASN A 280 1.34 -10.61 36.86
N GLY A 281 0.11 -10.83 36.38
CA GLY A 281 -0.09 -11.49 35.08
C GLY A 281 -0.27 -13.00 35.12
N GLY A 282 -0.60 -13.57 36.29
CA GLY A 282 -0.87 -15.00 36.46
C GLY A 282 0.37 -15.89 36.41
N PRO A 283 0.25 -17.19 36.00
CA PRO A 283 1.37 -18.15 36.04
C PRO A 283 2.54 -17.79 35.13
N THR A 284 2.32 -16.98 34.12
CA THR A 284 3.36 -16.54 33.17
C THR A 284 4.01 -15.21 33.54
N GLU A 285 3.54 -14.60 34.61
CA GLU A 285 4.00 -13.27 35.09
C GLU A 285 4.19 -12.26 33.94
N SER A 286 3.18 -12.19 33.04
CA SER A 286 3.27 -11.40 31.81
C SER A 286 2.04 -10.50 31.60
N PHE A 287 2.30 -9.36 30.96
CA PHE A 287 1.31 -8.42 30.48
C PHE A 287 1.26 -8.51 28.94
N ARG A 288 0.08 -8.33 28.38
CA ARG A 288 -0.15 -8.47 26.95
C ARG A 288 -0.84 -7.24 26.36
N CYS A 289 -0.45 -6.90 25.14
CA CYS A 289 -1.08 -5.88 24.32
C CYS A 289 -1.34 -6.47 22.94
N ASP A 290 -2.60 -6.45 22.48
CA ASP A 290 -3.02 -7.02 21.21
C ASP A 290 -3.40 -5.94 20.21
N ALA A 291 -2.85 -6.03 19.02
CA ALA A 291 -3.24 -5.24 17.87
C ALA A 291 -4.12 -6.08 16.92
N THR A 292 -5.26 -5.56 16.52
CA THR A 292 -6.19 -6.28 15.63
C THR A 292 -6.81 -5.35 14.60
N ARG A 293 -7.09 -5.92 13.42
CA ARG A 293 -7.83 -5.28 12.33
C ARG A 293 -8.70 -6.31 11.61
N LYS A 294 -9.90 -5.93 11.18
CA LYS A 294 -10.75 -6.76 10.32
C LYS A 294 -11.19 -5.92 9.13
N THR A 295 -10.63 -6.22 7.94
CA THR A 295 -10.78 -5.42 6.73
C THR A 295 -11.05 -6.32 5.54
N ALA A 296 -11.99 -5.92 4.69
CA ALA A 296 -12.19 -6.45 3.35
C ALA A 296 -11.40 -5.59 2.36
N TYR A 297 -10.80 -6.23 1.37
CA TYR A 297 -10.09 -5.57 0.27
C TYR A 297 -10.64 -6.07 -1.05
N ALA A 298 -10.80 -5.18 -2.01
CA ALA A 298 -11.30 -5.53 -3.33
C ALA A 298 -10.66 -4.66 -4.42
N LEU A 299 -10.57 -5.23 -5.62
CA LEU A 299 -10.22 -4.52 -6.85
C LEU A 299 -11.49 -4.31 -7.67
N ASP A 300 -11.98 -3.09 -7.70
CA ASP A 300 -13.15 -2.73 -8.52
C ASP A 300 -12.77 -2.29 -9.93
N GLN A 301 -11.62 -1.63 -10.09
CA GLN A 301 -11.09 -1.23 -11.39
C GLN A 301 -9.67 -1.78 -11.61
N PRO A 302 -9.51 -3.10 -11.88
CA PRO A 302 -8.18 -3.72 -11.99
C PRO A 302 -7.36 -3.18 -13.16
N LYS A 303 -8.00 -2.71 -14.23
CA LYS A 303 -7.34 -2.13 -15.40
C LYS A 303 -6.79 -0.70 -15.15
N ALA A 304 -7.13 -0.07 -14.00
CA ALA A 304 -6.53 1.19 -13.57
C ALA A 304 -5.09 1.06 -13.06
N GLY A 305 -4.53 -0.14 -13.07
CA GLY A 305 -3.13 -0.41 -12.74
C GLY A 305 -2.54 -1.49 -13.63
N ILE A 306 -1.22 -1.50 -13.74
CA ILE A 306 -0.45 -2.44 -14.56
C ILE A 306 0.84 -2.86 -13.85
N TRP A 307 1.25 -4.11 -14.03
CA TRP A 307 2.57 -4.58 -13.65
C TRP A 307 3.53 -4.57 -14.83
N LEU A 308 4.68 -3.92 -14.67
CA LEU A 308 5.86 -4.11 -15.50
C LEU A 308 6.71 -5.23 -14.91
N THR A 309 7.09 -6.21 -15.70
CA THR A 309 7.83 -7.41 -15.28
C THR A 309 9.10 -7.61 -16.10
N GLY A 310 10.08 -8.35 -15.53
CA GLY A 310 11.34 -8.63 -16.20
C GLY A 310 12.33 -7.48 -16.17
N LEU A 311 12.31 -6.68 -15.11
CA LEU A 311 13.14 -5.45 -14.98
C LEU A 311 14.63 -5.76 -14.83
N VAL A 312 14.97 -6.89 -14.24
CA VAL A 312 16.33 -7.30 -13.93
C VAL A 312 16.54 -8.71 -14.46
N THR A 313 17.74 -8.99 -14.95
CA THR A 313 18.14 -10.36 -15.34
C THR A 313 18.12 -11.27 -14.10
N PRO A 314 17.52 -12.48 -14.20
CA PRO A 314 17.42 -13.42 -13.08
C PRO A 314 18.77 -13.92 -12.59
#